data_407ae020ce96857f40aac4e6b235e893
#
_entry.id   407ae020ce96857f40aac4e6b235e893
#
_cell.length_a   1.000
_cell.length_b   1.000
_cell.length_c   1.000
_cell.angle_alpha   90.00
_cell.angle_beta   90.00
_cell.angle_gamma   90.00
#
_symmetry.space_group_name_H-M   'P 1'
#
loop_
_entity.id
_entity.type
_entity.pdbx_description
1 polymer ?
#
loop_
_entity_poly.entity_id
_entity_poly.type
_entity_poly.pdbx_seq_one_letter_code
_entity_poly.pdbx_strand_id
1 'polypeptide(L)'
;MVKLNPRGISLAIASTNFSAAPSASGYLYQARLALALCLRHVNADAGVEVGIERLDDVSFERDGTPLELLQAKHHIDRIASLTDKSVDLWKTLRVWSEATAKDPTLPARTRLALVTTGRAPSDSAAAMLLPPGAYSEGKTRDPKAAAALLVAVAEAGGNQELKAAYAAFMALSPTMRASLLSSVEILDNQPLVTDLDKTIENDLRMLAPRGQAGVARERLEGWWWPRVCRALMASPVESISVLELETKLDDIRDGLKRDALVADQEHVDPTTDEIADYERRAFVRQLKAIGVGGNRIEYAKRDYYRAFTQRSKWVREHLVFDGEIARYEMTLIEEWQPRFQQMRDKIGDGGMTDLGYRQAGQELYSWVEADARFPFRTITHRFLTVGSYHILANELRVGWHPDYETACATEEV
;
A
#
# COMPACT_ATOMS: atom_id res chain seq x y z
N MET A 1 -64.93 2.04 23.24
CA MET A 1 -63.52 2.43 23.53
C MET A 1 -62.85 1.23 24.21
N VAL A 2 -62.18 0.39 23.42
CA VAL A 2 -61.43 -0.78 23.91
C VAL A 2 -59.95 -0.41 23.89
N LYS A 3 -59.32 -0.39 25.05
CA LYS A 3 -57.87 -0.14 25.22
C LYS A 3 -57.11 -1.41 24.80
N LEU A 4 -56.41 -1.41 23.71
CA LEU A 4 -55.43 -2.44 23.33
C LEU A 4 -54.13 -2.19 24.06
N ASN A 5 -53.68 -3.20 24.83
CA ASN A 5 -52.43 -3.22 25.53
C ASN A 5 -51.35 -3.86 24.62
N PRO A 6 -50.26 -3.19 24.28
CA PRO A 6 -49.21 -3.79 23.48
C PRO A 6 -48.26 -4.59 24.40
N ARG A 7 -48.42 -5.91 24.44
CA ARG A 7 -47.40 -6.79 25.02
C ARG A 7 -46.21 -6.83 24.05
N GLY A 8 -45.14 -6.14 24.42
CA GLY A 8 -43.84 -6.31 23.77
C GLY A 8 -43.33 -7.73 23.96
N ILE A 9 -43.24 -8.48 22.88
CA ILE A 9 -42.54 -9.76 22.88
C ILE A 9 -41.04 -9.43 22.82
N SER A 10 -40.40 -9.48 23.99
CA SER A 10 -38.94 -9.51 24.08
C SER A 10 -38.50 -10.90 23.61
N LEU A 11 -38.04 -11.02 22.39
CA LEU A 11 -37.28 -12.18 21.93
C LEU A 11 -35.91 -12.13 22.63
N ALA A 12 -35.82 -12.74 23.78
CA ALA A 12 -34.54 -13.16 24.35
C ALA A 12 -33.99 -14.25 23.43
N ILE A 13 -33.15 -13.89 22.48
CA ILE A 13 -32.33 -14.85 21.74
C ILE A 13 -31.36 -15.41 22.78
N ALA A 14 -31.65 -16.62 23.28
CA ALA A 14 -30.72 -17.39 24.09
C ALA A 14 -29.44 -17.52 23.24
N SER A 15 -28.31 -17.05 23.77
CA SER A 15 -27.00 -17.27 23.17
C SER A 15 -26.76 -18.79 23.16
N THR A 16 -26.98 -19.39 22.00
CA THR A 16 -26.66 -20.79 21.77
C THR A 16 -25.16 -20.96 21.78
N ASN A 17 -24.65 -21.87 22.63
CA ASN A 17 -23.23 -22.26 22.73
C ASN A 17 -22.66 -22.90 21.45
N PHE A 18 -23.31 -22.69 20.29
CA PHE A 18 -22.96 -23.22 18.96
C PHE A 18 -22.50 -22.14 17.98
N SER A 19 -21.98 -21.01 18.47
CA SER A 19 -21.42 -20.00 17.57
C SER A 19 -20.09 -20.49 16.97
N ALA A 20 -20.01 -20.57 15.63
CA ALA A 20 -18.78 -20.85 14.91
C ALA A 20 -17.85 -19.61 14.85
N ALA A 21 -18.26 -18.46 15.39
CA ALA A 21 -17.53 -17.21 15.33
C ALA A 21 -16.08 -17.30 15.87
N PRO A 22 -15.79 -17.98 17.01
CA PRO A 22 -14.40 -18.10 17.47
C PRO A 22 -13.49 -18.86 16.47
N SER A 23 -13.99 -19.97 15.91
CA SER A 23 -13.20 -20.73 14.91
C SER A 23 -13.04 -19.95 13.60
N ALA A 24 -14.10 -19.31 13.12
CA ALA A 24 -14.03 -18.46 11.95
C ALA A 24 -13.06 -17.30 12.11
N SER A 25 -13.07 -16.63 13.27
CA SER A 25 -12.12 -15.54 13.55
C SER A 25 -10.68 -16.02 13.63
N GLY A 26 -10.44 -17.24 14.08
CA GLY A 26 -9.12 -17.88 14.09
C GLY A 26 -8.57 -18.04 12.66
N TYR A 27 -9.35 -18.60 11.75
CA TYR A 27 -8.95 -18.75 10.34
C TYR A 27 -8.75 -17.40 9.62
N LEU A 28 -9.63 -16.44 9.89
CA LEU A 28 -9.46 -15.08 9.36
C LEU A 28 -8.17 -14.43 9.88
N TYR A 29 -7.86 -14.64 11.15
CA TYR A 29 -6.61 -14.15 11.74
C TYR A 29 -5.38 -14.78 11.07
N GLN A 30 -5.37 -16.11 10.91
CA GLN A 30 -4.27 -16.83 10.25
C GLN A 30 -4.02 -16.31 8.85
N ALA A 31 -5.09 -16.13 8.04
CA ALA A 31 -4.98 -15.63 6.67
C ALA A 31 -4.42 -14.20 6.60
N ARG A 32 -4.85 -13.31 7.49
CA ARG A 32 -4.35 -11.92 7.56
C ARG A 32 -2.94 -11.84 8.16
N LEU A 33 -2.65 -12.66 9.17
CA LEU A 33 -1.33 -12.78 9.75
C LEU A 33 -0.32 -13.26 8.70
N ALA A 34 -0.68 -14.27 7.91
CA ALA A 34 0.15 -14.78 6.81
C ALA A 34 0.49 -13.66 5.82
N LEU A 35 -0.50 -12.82 5.44
CA LEU A 35 -0.25 -11.65 4.58
C LEU A 35 0.73 -10.66 5.22
N ALA A 36 0.51 -10.28 6.50
CA ALA A 36 1.38 -9.37 7.22
C ALA A 36 2.82 -9.90 7.33
N LEU A 37 2.98 -11.19 7.54
CA LEU A 37 4.29 -11.84 7.60
C LEU A 37 4.94 -11.92 6.21
N CYS A 38 4.17 -12.22 5.14
CA CYS A 38 4.67 -12.22 3.77
C CYS A 38 5.26 -10.86 3.36
N LEU A 39 4.66 -9.74 3.81
CA LEU A 39 5.19 -8.40 3.53
C LEU A 39 6.61 -8.20 4.09
N ARG A 40 6.98 -8.91 5.14
CA ARG A 40 8.34 -8.89 5.70
C ARG A 40 9.34 -9.75 4.94
N HIS A 41 8.83 -10.69 4.12
CA HIS A 41 9.65 -11.52 3.23
C HIS A 41 9.76 -10.94 1.81
N VAL A 42 9.10 -9.83 1.53
CA VAL A 42 9.26 -9.07 0.27
C VAL A 42 10.73 -8.66 0.11
N ASN A 43 11.30 -8.90 -1.07
CA ASN A 43 12.72 -8.76 -1.38
C ASN A 43 13.66 -9.74 -0.61
N ALA A 44 13.11 -10.73 0.07
CA ALA A 44 13.90 -11.86 0.57
C ALA A 44 14.27 -12.81 -0.58
N ASP A 45 14.92 -13.92 -0.23
CA ASP A 45 15.34 -14.91 -1.23
C ASP A 45 14.21 -15.38 -2.14
N ALA A 46 14.49 -15.51 -3.43
CA ALA A 46 13.55 -16.06 -4.40
C ALA A 46 13.12 -17.51 -4.03
N GLY A 47 11.88 -17.85 -4.35
CA GLY A 47 11.34 -19.20 -4.16
C GLY A 47 10.74 -19.45 -2.77
N VAL A 48 10.54 -18.43 -1.94
CA VAL A 48 9.77 -18.56 -0.69
C VAL A 48 8.28 -18.65 -1.00
N GLU A 49 7.61 -19.59 -0.37
CA GLU A 49 6.18 -19.83 -0.47
C GLU A 49 5.57 -19.79 0.93
N VAL A 50 4.32 -19.32 1.05
CA VAL A 50 3.55 -19.36 2.29
C VAL A 50 2.44 -20.38 2.20
N GLY A 51 2.36 -21.26 3.18
CA GLY A 51 1.25 -22.20 3.39
C GLY A 51 0.36 -21.73 4.54
N ILE A 52 -0.95 -21.91 4.39
CA ILE A 52 -1.94 -21.69 5.45
C ILE A 52 -2.65 -23.02 5.67
N GLU A 53 -2.69 -23.52 6.91
CA GLU A 53 -3.22 -24.85 7.25
C GLU A 53 -2.60 -25.98 6.39
N ARG A 54 -1.32 -25.84 6.01
CA ARG A 54 -0.61 -26.80 5.17
C ARG A 54 0.38 -27.66 5.97
N LEU A 55 1.41 -27.08 6.52
CA LEU A 55 2.39 -27.74 7.41
C LEU A 55 2.17 -27.36 8.87
N ASP A 56 1.60 -26.19 9.10
CA ASP A 56 1.18 -25.64 10.37
C ASP A 56 0.08 -24.58 10.11
N ASP A 57 -0.37 -23.83 11.11
CA ASP A 57 -1.38 -22.76 10.96
C ASP A 57 -0.92 -21.77 9.87
N VAL A 58 0.37 -21.37 9.91
CA VAL A 58 1.08 -20.66 8.83
C VAL A 58 2.47 -21.27 8.68
N SER A 59 2.91 -21.51 7.46
CA SER A 59 4.26 -22.00 7.17
C SER A 59 4.95 -21.18 6.09
N PHE A 60 6.26 -20.95 6.21
CA PHE A 60 7.10 -20.51 5.11
C PHE A 60 7.99 -21.64 4.66
N GLU A 61 8.06 -21.87 3.36
CA GLU A 61 8.70 -23.01 2.75
C GLU A 61 9.56 -22.58 1.57
N ARG A 62 10.56 -23.41 1.26
CA ARG A 62 11.31 -23.32 0.00
C ARG A 62 11.46 -24.72 -0.54
N ASP A 63 11.01 -24.97 -1.78
CA ASP A 63 11.04 -26.27 -2.42
C ASP A 63 10.47 -27.38 -1.52
N GLY A 64 9.36 -27.09 -0.81
CA GLY A 64 8.69 -28.01 0.11
C GLY A 64 9.41 -28.23 1.45
N THR A 65 10.55 -27.55 1.68
CA THR A 65 11.27 -27.60 2.96
C THR A 65 10.82 -26.47 3.86
N PRO A 66 10.33 -26.74 5.08
CA PRO A 66 9.90 -25.69 5.99
C PRO A 66 11.08 -24.85 6.48
N LEU A 67 10.96 -23.54 6.31
CA LEU A 67 11.86 -22.51 6.88
C LEU A 67 11.34 -22.03 8.22
N GLU A 68 10.03 -21.76 8.28
CA GLU A 68 9.32 -21.33 9.48
C GLU A 68 7.98 -22.06 9.59
N LEU A 69 7.64 -22.50 10.81
CA LEU A 69 6.35 -23.05 11.16
C LEU A 69 5.76 -22.20 12.29
N LEU A 70 4.56 -21.69 12.09
CA LEU A 70 3.92 -20.76 13.01
C LEU A 70 2.58 -21.31 13.47
N GLN A 71 2.42 -21.42 14.79
CA GLN A 71 1.14 -21.66 15.45
C GLN A 71 0.52 -20.34 15.90
N ALA A 72 -0.70 -20.05 15.46
CA ALA A 72 -1.39 -18.81 15.77
C ALA A 72 -2.49 -19.04 16.84
N LYS A 73 -2.44 -18.29 17.94
CA LYS A 73 -3.44 -18.35 19.03
C LYS A 73 -4.06 -16.97 19.24
N HIS A 74 -5.27 -16.81 18.70
CA HIS A 74 -6.01 -15.55 18.73
C HIS A 74 -7.09 -15.58 19.83
N HIS A 75 -7.03 -14.63 20.74
CA HIS A 75 -8.02 -14.45 21.82
C HIS A 75 -8.82 -13.17 21.59
N ILE A 76 -10.14 -13.29 21.46
CA ILE A 76 -11.03 -12.17 21.11
C ILE A 76 -11.42 -11.35 22.33
N ASP A 77 -11.74 -12.03 23.44
CA ASP A 77 -12.50 -11.41 24.55
C ASP A 77 -11.65 -11.05 25.79
N ARG A 78 -10.37 -11.40 25.81
CA ARG A 78 -9.51 -11.14 26.98
C ARG A 78 -8.03 -11.13 26.64
N ILE A 79 -7.26 -10.37 27.40
CA ILE A 79 -5.81 -10.50 27.41
C ILE A 79 -5.48 -11.86 28.03
N ALA A 80 -5.19 -12.85 27.19
CA ALA A 80 -4.73 -14.15 27.65
C ALA A 80 -3.30 -14.02 28.21
N SER A 81 -3.02 -14.82 29.26
CA SER A 81 -1.68 -14.89 29.81
C SER A 81 -1.03 -16.22 29.42
N LEU A 82 0.12 -16.15 28.75
CA LEU A 82 0.89 -17.33 28.32
C LEU A 82 1.79 -17.84 29.46
N THR A 83 1.12 -18.32 30.51
CA THR A 83 1.82 -18.92 31.67
C THR A 83 2.40 -20.28 31.35
N ASP A 84 3.26 -20.82 32.20
CA ASP A 84 3.87 -22.17 32.07
C ASP A 84 2.85 -23.32 32.08
N LYS A 85 1.60 -23.03 32.50
CA LYS A 85 0.46 -23.98 32.47
C LYS A 85 -0.54 -23.64 31.36
N SER A 86 -0.24 -22.71 30.44
CA SER A 86 -1.13 -22.33 29.37
C SER A 86 -1.45 -23.50 28.46
N VAL A 87 -2.74 -23.66 28.16
CA VAL A 87 -3.23 -24.67 27.22
C VAL A 87 -2.65 -24.43 25.81
N ASP A 88 -2.57 -23.18 25.38
CA ASP A 88 -2.03 -22.81 24.07
C ASP A 88 -0.56 -23.17 23.92
N LEU A 89 0.25 -22.85 24.94
CA LEU A 89 1.68 -23.22 24.96
C LEU A 89 1.86 -24.72 24.85
N TRP A 90 1.15 -25.48 25.66
CA TRP A 90 1.32 -26.94 25.70
C TRP A 90 0.75 -27.67 24.48
N LYS A 91 -0.39 -27.20 23.92
CA LYS A 91 -0.90 -27.76 22.65
C LYS A 91 0.09 -27.53 21.52
N THR A 92 0.70 -26.37 21.47
CA THR A 92 1.74 -26.05 20.49
C THR A 92 3.01 -26.88 20.70
N LEU A 93 3.51 -26.95 21.93
CA LEU A 93 4.68 -27.79 22.26
C LEU A 93 4.43 -29.26 21.95
N ARG A 94 3.21 -29.77 22.09
CA ARG A 94 2.86 -31.14 21.70
C ARG A 94 3.09 -31.34 20.22
N VAL A 95 2.55 -30.50 19.37
CA VAL A 95 2.70 -30.61 17.89
C VAL A 95 4.17 -30.63 17.51
N TRP A 96 4.95 -29.69 18.03
CA TRP A 96 6.38 -29.61 17.72
C TRP A 96 7.21 -30.73 18.35
N SER A 97 6.83 -31.24 19.51
CA SER A 97 7.49 -32.41 20.12
C SER A 97 7.26 -33.67 19.29
N GLU A 98 6.02 -33.90 18.85
CA GLU A 98 5.67 -35.02 17.97
C GLU A 98 6.38 -34.93 16.61
N ALA A 99 6.49 -33.70 16.03
CA ALA A 99 7.23 -33.45 14.82
C ALA A 99 8.75 -33.69 14.98
N THR A 100 9.34 -33.18 16.07
CA THR A 100 10.75 -33.38 16.42
C THR A 100 11.08 -34.85 16.68
N ALA A 101 10.17 -35.61 17.28
CA ALA A 101 10.34 -37.04 17.49
C ALA A 101 10.39 -37.81 16.19
N LYS A 102 9.62 -37.40 15.17
CA LYS A 102 9.63 -37.98 13.81
C LYS A 102 10.85 -37.56 13.01
N ASP A 103 11.26 -36.30 13.14
CA ASP A 103 12.40 -35.71 12.45
C ASP A 103 13.29 -34.91 13.44
N PRO A 104 14.29 -35.53 14.04
CA PRO A 104 15.20 -34.87 14.98
C PRO A 104 16.01 -33.71 14.39
N THR A 105 16.06 -33.59 13.07
CA THR A 105 16.78 -32.50 12.37
C THR A 105 15.92 -31.24 12.19
N LEU A 106 14.60 -31.34 12.36
CA LEU A 106 13.67 -30.25 12.18
C LEU A 106 14.06 -28.99 12.96
N PRO A 107 14.38 -29.01 14.27
CA PRO A 107 14.73 -27.81 15.01
C PRO A 107 16.02 -27.12 14.56
N ALA A 108 16.91 -27.84 13.84
CA ALA A 108 18.16 -27.26 13.36
C ALA A 108 18.00 -26.44 12.08
N ARG A 109 16.93 -26.68 11.30
CA ARG A 109 16.71 -26.04 10.00
C ARG A 109 15.45 -25.21 9.91
N THR A 110 14.58 -25.30 10.91
CA THR A 110 13.25 -24.68 10.90
C THR A 110 13.04 -23.83 12.16
N ARG A 111 12.65 -22.59 11.97
CA ARG A 111 12.20 -21.71 13.05
C ARG A 111 10.77 -22.08 13.45
N LEU A 112 10.54 -22.28 14.73
CA LEU A 112 9.22 -22.62 15.27
C LEU A 112 8.69 -21.41 16.05
N ALA A 113 7.59 -20.79 15.61
CA ALA A 113 7.07 -19.59 16.24
C ALA A 113 5.65 -19.78 16.77
N LEU A 114 5.44 -19.50 18.07
CA LEU A 114 4.10 -19.33 18.63
C LEU A 114 3.70 -17.87 18.58
N VAL A 115 2.74 -17.56 17.75
CA VAL A 115 2.17 -16.22 17.58
C VAL A 115 0.91 -16.12 18.43
N THR A 116 0.88 -15.19 19.37
CA THR A 116 -0.29 -15.05 20.28
C THR A 116 -0.60 -13.60 20.59
N THR A 117 -1.89 -13.28 20.69
CA THR A 117 -2.37 -12.00 21.23
C THR A 117 -2.24 -11.92 22.76
N GLY A 118 -1.95 -13.06 23.41
CA GLY A 118 -1.67 -13.12 24.84
C GLY A 118 -0.29 -12.59 25.20
N ARG A 119 -0.07 -12.30 26.47
CA ARG A 119 1.20 -11.81 27.00
C ARG A 119 1.95 -12.88 27.79
N ALA A 120 3.24 -13.02 27.56
CA ALA A 120 4.11 -13.88 28.37
C ALA A 120 4.45 -13.17 29.70
N PRO A 121 4.12 -13.77 30.87
CA PRO A 121 4.55 -13.25 32.16
C PRO A 121 6.09 -13.23 32.28
N SER A 122 6.65 -12.22 32.95
CA SER A 122 8.09 -11.94 32.95
C SER A 122 8.98 -13.10 33.42
N ASP A 123 8.47 -14.00 34.22
CA ASP A 123 9.22 -15.12 34.83
C ASP A 123 8.79 -16.49 34.26
N SER A 124 8.02 -16.50 33.14
CA SER A 124 7.54 -17.71 32.48
C SER A 124 8.56 -18.26 31.48
N ALA A 125 8.46 -19.55 31.20
CA ALA A 125 9.20 -20.20 30.11
C ALA A 125 8.95 -19.51 28.77
N ALA A 126 7.72 -19.04 28.52
CA ALA A 126 7.38 -18.28 27.33
C ALA A 126 8.18 -16.97 27.23
N ALA A 127 8.37 -16.23 28.32
CA ALA A 127 9.15 -15.00 28.33
C ALA A 127 10.65 -15.27 28.08
N MET A 128 11.17 -16.43 28.44
CA MET A 128 12.56 -16.83 28.16
C MET A 128 12.78 -17.23 26.70
N LEU A 129 11.71 -17.40 25.93
CA LEU A 129 11.71 -17.80 24.52
C LEU A 129 11.28 -16.68 23.58
N LEU A 130 11.19 -15.44 24.04
CA LEU A 130 10.93 -14.27 23.18
C LEU A 130 12.07 -14.11 22.14
N PRO A 131 11.80 -13.46 21.01
CA PRO A 131 12.82 -13.23 19.99
C PRO A 131 13.95 -12.32 20.51
N PRO A 132 15.15 -12.40 19.89
CA PRO A 132 16.24 -11.47 20.20
C PRO A 132 15.77 -10.01 20.01
N GLY A 133 16.08 -9.15 20.97
CA GLY A 133 15.66 -7.74 20.95
C GLY A 133 14.32 -7.43 21.64
N ALA A 134 13.53 -8.44 22.02
CA ALA A 134 12.27 -8.25 22.78
C ALA A 134 12.48 -8.17 24.28
N TYR A 135 13.71 -8.29 24.76
CA TYR A 135 14.03 -8.30 26.19
C TYR A 135 14.25 -6.91 26.75
N SER A 136 13.75 -6.65 27.96
CA SER A 136 14.11 -5.47 28.74
C SER A 136 15.56 -5.60 29.27
N GLU A 137 16.13 -4.47 29.68
CA GLU A 137 17.49 -4.38 30.18
C GLU A 137 17.81 -5.45 31.25
N GLY A 138 18.90 -6.17 31.09
CA GLY A 138 19.34 -7.21 31.99
C GLY A 138 18.70 -8.60 31.81
N LYS A 139 17.75 -8.76 30.87
CA LYS A 139 17.18 -10.07 30.53
C LYS A 139 17.65 -10.53 29.15
N THR A 140 17.83 -11.82 28.98
CA THR A 140 18.25 -12.45 27.73
C THR A 140 17.45 -13.71 27.47
N ARG A 141 17.43 -14.13 26.20
CA ARG A 141 16.84 -15.42 25.83
C ARG A 141 17.58 -16.56 26.52
N ASP A 142 16.81 -17.46 27.18
CA ASP A 142 17.35 -18.62 27.88
C ASP A 142 16.50 -19.88 27.64
N PRO A 143 16.69 -20.59 26.50
CA PRO A 143 15.97 -21.81 26.21
C PRO A 143 16.26 -22.94 27.22
N LYS A 144 17.42 -22.92 27.89
CA LYS A 144 17.81 -23.92 28.89
C LYS A 144 17.01 -23.75 30.17
N ALA A 145 16.89 -22.52 30.68
CA ALA A 145 16.05 -22.23 31.81
C ALA A 145 14.57 -22.50 31.50
N ALA A 146 14.08 -22.13 30.32
CA ALA A 146 12.73 -22.45 29.85
C ALA A 146 12.48 -23.97 29.87
N ALA A 147 13.45 -24.79 29.40
CA ALA A 147 13.34 -26.25 29.43
C ALA A 147 13.18 -26.78 30.85
N ALA A 148 13.94 -26.27 31.82
CA ALA A 148 13.86 -26.70 33.22
C ALA A 148 12.48 -26.40 33.84
N LEU A 149 11.91 -25.20 33.57
CA LEU A 149 10.58 -24.83 34.03
C LEU A 149 9.49 -25.72 33.40
N LEU A 150 9.55 -25.96 32.10
CA LEU A 150 8.57 -26.79 31.37
C LEU A 150 8.63 -28.26 31.83
N VAL A 151 9.84 -28.82 32.09
CA VAL A 151 10.00 -30.15 32.64
C VAL A 151 9.34 -30.24 34.02
N ALA A 152 9.61 -29.28 34.92
CA ALA A 152 9.02 -29.27 36.26
C ALA A 152 7.47 -29.20 36.22
N VAL A 153 6.91 -28.42 35.29
CA VAL A 153 5.44 -28.35 35.08
C VAL A 153 4.88 -29.67 34.56
N ALA A 154 5.57 -30.32 33.62
CA ALA A 154 5.14 -31.61 33.07
C ALA A 154 5.18 -32.73 34.10
N GLU A 155 6.23 -32.75 34.95
CA GLU A 155 6.38 -33.72 36.05
C GLU A 155 5.30 -33.52 37.17
N ALA A 156 5.00 -32.26 37.50
CA ALA A 156 3.96 -31.95 38.45
C ALA A 156 2.56 -32.37 37.94
N GLY A 157 2.35 -32.37 36.68
CA GLY A 157 1.07 -32.72 36.02
C GLY A 157 -0.05 -31.77 36.43
N GLY A 158 -1.20 -32.34 36.80
CA GLY A 158 -2.33 -31.60 37.38
C GLY A 158 -3.40 -31.16 36.38
N ASN A 159 -3.11 -31.00 35.10
CA ASN A 159 -4.12 -30.69 34.06
C ASN A 159 -4.35 -31.92 33.16
N GLN A 160 -5.51 -32.56 33.29
CA GLN A 160 -5.85 -33.75 32.51
C GLN A 160 -5.95 -33.50 31.00
N GLU A 161 -6.36 -32.27 30.59
CA GLU A 161 -6.43 -31.87 29.17
C GLU A 161 -5.02 -31.85 28.55
N LEU A 162 -4.00 -31.54 29.33
CA LEU A 162 -2.63 -31.40 28.86
C LEU A 162 -1.77 -32.67 29.02
N LYS A 163 -2.32 -33.75 29.55
CA LYS A 163 -1.59 -35.00 29.79
C LYS A 163 -0.85 -35.52 28.55
N ALA A 164 -1.48 -35.48 27.37
CA ALA A 164 -0.88 -35.90 26.14
C ALA A 164 0.28 -34.95 25.69
N ALA A 165 0.13 -33.65 25.97
CA ALA A 165 1.18 -32.67 25.67
C ALA A 165 2.41 -32.84 26.56
N TYR A 166 2.19 -33.03 27.87
CA TYR A 166 3.26 -33.36 28.79
C TYR A 166 3.99 -34.64 28.38
N ALA A 167 3.25 -35.70 28.05
CA ALA A 167 3.84 -36.98 27.63
C ALA A 167 4.67 -36.82 26.36
N ALA A 168 4.18 -36.13 25.35
CA ALA A 168 4.91 -35.90 24.10
C ALA A 168 6.23 -35.14 24.32
N PHE A 169 6.20 -34.07 25.12
CA PHE A 169 7.39 -33.28 25.44
C PHE A 169 8.38 -34.11 26.29
N MET A 170 7.92 -34.83 27.27
CA MET A 170 8.77 -35.68 28.15
C MET A 170 9.35 -36.91 27.43
N ALA A 171 8.71 -37.39 26.37
CA ALA A 171 9.24 -38.51 25.54
C ALA A 171 10.49 -38.10 24.74
N LEU A 172 10.73 -36.81 24.48
CA LEU A 172 11.98 -36.34 23.88
C LEU A 172 13.15 -36.51 24.84
N SER A 173 14.32 -36.86 24.33
CA SER A 173 15.54 -36.82 25.15
C SER A 173 15.87 -35.41 25.61
N PRO A 174 16.64 -35.23 26.71
CA PRO A 174 17.08 -33.90 27.14
C PRO A 174 17.74 -33.08 26.03
N THR A 175 18.53 -33.70 25.19
CA THR A 175 19.19 -33.04 24.04
C THR A 175 18.20 -32.62 22.99
N MET A 176 17.20 -33.44 22.66
CA MET A 176 16.14 -33.06 21.71
C MET A 176 15.25 -31.93 22.24
N ARG A 177 14.90 -31.93 23.53
CA ARG A 177 14.18 -30.84 24.15
C ARG A 177 14.96 -29.52 24.08
N ALA A 178 16.26 -29.56 24.36
CA ALA A 178 17.12 -28.40 24.25
C ALA A 178 17.19 -27.86 22.81
N SER A 179 17.35 -28.77 21.83
CA SER A 179 17.34 -28.41 20.41
C SER A 179 16.01 -27.79 20.00
N LEU A 180 14.89 -28.43 20.37
CA LEU A 180 13.54 -27.91 20.10
C LEU A 180 13.36 -26.48 20.65
N LEU A 181 13.63 -26.27 21.93
CA LEU A 181 13.40 -24.96 22.56
C LEU A 181 14.39 -23.89 22.05
N SER A 182 15.53 -24.26 21.52
CA SER A 182 16.45 -23.32 20.86
C SER A 182 15.89 -22.79 19.55
N SER A 183 15.05 -23.56 18.85
CA SER A 183 14.38 -23.13 17.60
C SER A 183 13.02 -22.47 17.84
N VAL A 184 12.47 -22.57 19.06
CA VAL A 184 11.16 -21.98 19.40
C VAL A 184 11.31 -20.51 19.71
N GLU A 185 10.46 -19.69 19.11
CA GLU A 185 10.28 -18.28 19.46
C GLU A 185 8.83 -18.00 19.85
N ILE A 186 8.63 -17.19 20.86
CA ILE A 186 7.31 -16.74 21.31
C ILE A 186 7.10 -15.29 20.85
N LEU A 187 6.18 -15.11 19.93
CA LEU A 187 5.74 -13.79 19.46
C LEU A 187 4.48 -13.43 20.22
N ASP A 188 4.65 -12.89 21.42
CA ASP A 188 3.55 -12.49 22.31
C ASP A 188 3.03 -11.08 22.00
N ASN A 189 1.92 -10.70 22.64
CA ASN A 189 1.32 -9.37 22.50
C ASN A 189 1.13 -8.92 21.05
N GLN A 190 0.83 -9.87 20.16
CA GLN A 190 0.62 -9.56 18.74
C GLN A 190 -0.72 -8.85 18.53
N PRO A 191 -0.86 -8.05 17.47
CA PRO A 191 -2.08 -7.33 17.15
C PRO A 191 -3.30 -8.26 17.06
N LEU A 192 -4.46 -7.77 17.47
CA LEU A 192 -5.73 -8.42 17.17
C LEU A 192 -6.00 -8.40 15.66
N VAL A 193 -6.95 -9.23 15.21
CA VAL A 193 -7.33 -9.29 13.77
C VAL A 193 -7.69 -7.92 13.20
N THR A 194 -8.33 -7.06 14.00
CA THR A 194 -8.70 -5.69 13.65
C THR A 194 -7.52 -4.72 13.62
N ASP A 195 -6.50 -4.97 14.41
CA ASP A 195 -5.32 -4.10 14.51
C ASP A 195 -4.26 -4.44 13.44
N LEU A 196 -4.40 -5.58 12.76
CA LEU A 196 -3.56 -5.94 11.60
C LEU A 196 -3.69 -4.94 10.46
N ASP A 197 -4.80 -4.18 10.37
CA ASP A 197 -4.95 -3.08 9.42
C ASP A 197 -3.77 -2.12 9.49
N LYS A 198 -3.48 -1.64 10.71
CA LYS A 198 -2.38 -0.69 10.95
C LYS A 198 -1.00 -1.31 10.69
N THR A 199 -0.84 -2.59 11.00
CA THR A 199 0.41 -3.31 10.76
C THR A 199 0.69 -3.39 9.26
N ILE A 200 -0.28 -3.88 8.48
CA ILE A 200 -0.18 -4.00 7.01
C ILE A 200 0.01 -2.61 6.37
N GLU A 201 -0.75 -1.60 6.80
CA GLU A 201 -0.60 -0.23 6.28
C GLU A 201 0.78 0.37 6.57
N ASN A 202 1.35 0.09 7.74
CA ASN A 202 2.71 0.53 8.06
C ASN A 202 3.76 -0.11 7.14
N ASP A 203 3.63 -1.42 6.87
CA ASP A 203 4.54 -2.14 5.98
C ASP A 203 4.37 -1.65 4.51
N LEU A 204 3.15 -1.28 4.11
CA LEU A 204 2.85 -0.72 2.78
C LEU A 204 3.23 0.77 2.62
N ARG A 205 3.57 1.48 3.68
CA ARG A 205 3.83 2.94 3.66
C ARG A 205 4.94 3.35 2.72
N MET A 206 5.95 2.52 2.54
CA MET A 206 7.07 2.77 1.62
C MET A 206 6.76 2.38 0.17
N LEU A 207 5.74 1.57 -0.04
CA LEU A 207 5.34 1.06 -1.36
C LEU A 207 4.22 1.90 -1.97
N ALA A 208 3.30 2.41 -1.16
CA ALA A 208 2.17 3.21 -1.62
C ALA A 208 2.52 4.71 -1.71
N PRO A 209 1.87 5.46 -2.61
CA PRO A 209 1.93 6.92 -2.58
C PRO A 209 1.48 7.48 -1.23
N ARG A 210 1.99 8.66 -0.88
CA ARG A 210 1.71 9.29 0.41
C ARG A 210 0.21 9.39 0.68
N GLY A 211 -0.23 8.92 1.84
CA GLY A 211 -1.64 8.93 2.26
C GLY A 211 -2.50 7.82 1.67
N GLN A 212 -1.95 6.92 0.83
CA GLN A 212 -2.73 5.87 0.17
C GLN A 212 -2.46 4.44 0.70
N ALA A 213 -1.79 4.30 1.83
CA ALA A 213 -1.50 2.98 2.42
C ALA A 213 -2.78 2.18 2.71
N GLY A 214 -3.86 2.83 3.18
CA GLY A 214 -5.15 2.17 3.39
C GLY A 214 -5.76 1.62 2.10
N VAL A 215 -5.74 2.41 1.02
CA VAL A 215 -6.23 1.95 -0.30
C VAL A 215 -5.37 0.81 -0.84
N ALA A 216 -4.04 0.88 -0.64
CA ALA A 216 -3.13 -0.19 -1.02
C ALA A 216 -3.46 -1.49 -0.27
N ARG A 217 -3.71 -1.40 1.05
CA ARG A 217 -4.13 -2.55 1.88
C ARG A 217 -5.42 -3.16 1.36
N GLU A 218 -6.46 -2.36 1.12
CA GLU A 218 -7.75 -2.87 0.63
C GLU A 218 -7.61 -3.61 -0.71
N ARG A 219 -6.83 -3.06 -1.65
CA ARG A 219 -6.55 -3.70 -2.94
C ARG A 219 -5.75 -4.99 -2.78
N LEU A 220 -4.78 -5.00 -1.87
CA LEU A 220 -3.95 -6.15 -1.58
C LEU A 220 -4.77 -7.28 -0.91
N GLU A 221 -5.57 -6.96 0.11
CA GLU A 221 -6.44 -7.92 0.78
C GLU A 221 -7.51 -8.48 -0.17
N GLY A 222 -8.08 -7.62 -1.04
CA GLY A 222 -9.01 -8.05 -2.09
C GLY A 222 -8.41 -9.07 -3.08
N TRP A 223 -7.11 -8.95 -3.38
CA TRP A 223 -6.38 -9.92 -4.18
C TRP A 223 -5.97 -11.17 -3.38
N TRP A 224 -5.57 -11.00 -2.12
CA TRP A 224 -5.07 -12.06 -1.25
C TRP A 224 -6.15 -13.09 -0.91
N TRP A 225 -7.34 -12.63 -0.54
CA TRP A 225 -8.41 -13.48 -0.07
C TRP A 225 -8.82 -14.59 -1.04
N PRO A 226 -9.08 -14.34 -2.33
CA PRO A 226 -9.36 -15.42 -3.30
C PRO A 226 -8.21 -16.41 -3.48
N ARG A 227 -6.96 -15.98 -3.24
CA ARG A 227 -5.77 -16.86 -3.29
C ARG A 227 -5.77 -17.82 -2.11
N VAL A 228 -5.98 -17.31 -0.90
CA VAL A 228 -6.12 -18.13 0.30
C VAL A 228 -7.23 -19.14 0.14
N CYS A 229 -8.41 -18.72 -0.31
CA CYS A 229 -9.54 -19.64 -0.53
C CYS A 229 -9.19 -20.76 -1.52
N ARG A 230 -8.52 -20.46 -2.63
CA ARG A 230 -8.11 -21.48 -3.60
C ARG A 230 -7.07 -22.42 -3.03
N ALA A 231 -6.07 -21.92 -2.35
CA ALA A 231 -5.02 -22.74 -1.74
C ALA A 231 -5.60 -23.71 -0.70
N LEU A 232 -6.51 -23.25 0.15
CA LEU A 232 -7.18 -24.10 1.15
C LEU A 232 -8.11 -25.14 0.57
N MET A 233 -8.73 -24.88 -0.60
CA MET A 233 -9.63 -25.83 -1.27
C MET A 233 -8.90 -26.83 -2.16
N ALA A 234 -7.62 -26.64 -2.41
CA ALA A 234 -6.82 -27.60 -3.16
C ALA A 234 -6.57 -28.89 -2.35
N SER A 235 -6.39 -30.01 -3.03
CA SER A 235 -6.07 -31.29 -2.39
C SER A 235 -4.87 -31.95 -3.07
N PRO A 236 -3.69 -31.94 -2.43
CA PRO A 236 -3.38 -31.38 -1.09
C PRO A 236 -3.47 -29.85 -1.07
N VAL A 237 -3.54 -29.26 0.15
CA VAL A 237 -3.50 -27.80 0.35
C VAL A 237 -2.25 -27.23 -0.29
N GLU A 238 -2.39 -26.17 -1.08
CA GLU A 238 -1.31 -25.53 -1.81
C GLU A 238 -0.68 -24.36 -1.03
N SER A 239 0.54 -24.02 -1.40
CA SER A 239 1.23 -22.80 -0.96
C SER A 239 0.99 -21.65 -1.94
N ILE A 240 1.23 -20.43 -1.49
CA ILE A 240 1.14 -19.20 -2.27
C ILE A 240 2.56 -18.62 -2.39
N SER A 241 3.01 -18.34 -3.61
CA SER A 241 4.33 -17.77 -3.85
C SER A 241 4.43 -16.33 -3.34
N VAL A 242 5.48 -16.01 -2.60
CA VAL A 242 5.80 -14.63 -2.19
C VAL A 242 6.12 -13.77 -3.42
N LEU A 243 6.68 -14.31 -4.47
CA LEU A 243 6.91 -13.59 -5.74
C LEU A 243 5.60 -13.13 -6.40
N GLU A 244 4.50 -13.91 -6.29
CA GLU A 244 3.19 -13.44 -6.76
C GLU A 244 2.70 -12.23 -5.97
N LEU A 245 2.97 -12.19 -4.66
CA LEU A 245 2.66 -11.05 -3.81
C LEU A 245 3.48 -9.81 -4.23
N GLU A 246 4.77 -9.97 -4.47
CA GLU A 246 5.67 -8.90 -4.93
C GLU A 246 5.18 -8.30 -6.26
N THR A 247 4.89 -9.15 -7.24
CA THR A 247 4.31 -8.71 -8.52
C THR A 247 3.01 -7.93 -8.31
N LYS A 248 2.16 -8.40 -7.39
CA LYS A 248 0.90 -7.72 -7.09
C LYS A 248 1.09 -6.37 -6.39
N LEU A 249 2.09 -6.26 -5.53
CA LEU A 249 2.45 -4.98 -4.90
C LEU A 249 2.92 -3.95 -5.93
N ASP A 250 3.72 -4.37 -6.92
CA ASP A 250 4.14 -3.50 -8.02
C ASP A 250 2.95 -3.01 -8.85
N ASP A 251 2.01 -3.91 -9.21
CA ASP A 251 0.77 -3.56 -9.91
C ASP A 251 -0.06 -2.52 -9.12
N ILE A 252 -0.21 -2.74 -7.80
CA ILE A 252 -0.97 -1.83 -6.92
C ILE A 252 -0.27 -0.47 -6.87
N ARG A 253 1.04 -0.45 -6.66
CA ARG A 253 1.84 0.78 -6.59
C ARG A 253 1.69 1.60 -7.87
N ASP A 254 1.84 0.96 -9.03
CA ASP A 254 1.77 1.63 -10.33
C ASP A 254 0.35 2.09 -10.65
N GLY A 255 -0.67 1.30 -10.25
CA GLY A 255 -2.07 1.72 -10.32
C GLY A 255 -2.35 2.95 -9.47
N LEU A 256 -1.92 2.94 -8.21
CA LEU A 256 -2.12 4.06 -7.28
C LEU A 256 -1.40 5.33 -7.72
N LYS A 257 -0.21 5.22 -8.30
CA LYS A 257 0.52 6.37 -8.87
C LYS A 257 -0.24 6.99 -10.04
N ARG A 258 -0.84 6.18 -10.91
CA ARG A 258 -1.67 6.67 -12.03
C ARG A 258 -2.95 7.34 -11.51
N ASP A 259 -3.63 6.71 -10.57
CA ASP A 259 -4.91 7.19 -10.01
C ASP A 259 -4.72 8.38 -9.06
N ALA A 260 -3.50 8.63 -8.58
CA ALA A 260 -3.21 9.74 -7.67
C ALA A 260 -3.27 11.12 -8.35
N LEU A 261 -3.19 11.18 -9.70
CA LEU A 261 -3.34 12.43 -10.42
C LEU A 261 -4.82 12.73 -10.63
N VAL A 262 -5.35 13.61 -9.79
CA VAL A 262 -6.70 14.16 -9.92
C VAL A 262 -6.59 15.55 -10.53
N ALA A 263 -7.39 15.82 -11.56
CA ALA A 263 -7.54 17.16 -12.16
C ALA A 263 -8.68 17.91 -11.45
N ASP A 264 -8.43 18.39 -10.25
CA ASP A 264 -9.43 19.05 -9.40
C ASP A 264 -9.55 20.56 -9.62
N GLN A 265 -8.73 21.14 -10.52
CA GLN A 265 -8.76 22.56 -10.86
C GLN A 265 -9.67 22.89 -12.05
N GLU A 266 -10.35 21.93 -12.67
CA GLU A 266 -11.14 22.13 -13.89
C GLU A 266 -12.26 23.17 -13.74
N HIS A 267 -12.89 23.21 -12.59
CA HIS A 267 -14.02 24.11 -12.30
C HIS A 267 -13.68 25.25 -11.33
N VAL A 268 -12.38 25.41 -11.01
CA VAL A 268 -11.94 26.51 -10.16
C VAL A 268 -11.84 27.80 -10.98
N ASP A 269 -12.54 28.84 -10.58
CA ASP A 269 -12.40 30.18 -11.16
C ASP A 269 -11.46 31.01 -10.28
N PRO A 270 -10.40 31.59 -10.88
CA PRO A 270 -9.51 32.49 -10.14
C PRO A 270 -10.24 33.75 -9.72
N THR A 271 -9.87 34.32 -8.58
CA THR A 271 -10.31 35.62 -8.16
C THR A 271 -9.70 36.73 -9.03
N THR A 272 -10.32 37.91 -9.05
CA THR A 272 -9.80 39.06 -9.79
C THR A 272 -8.36 39.39 -9.36
N ASP A 273 -8.07 39.30 -8.07
CA ASP A 273 -6.71 39.59 -7.52
C ASP A 273 -5.67 38.60 -7.96
N GLU A 274 -6.01 37.31 -8.08
CA GLU A 274 -5.09 36.26 -8.51
C GLU A 274 -4.65 36.40 -9.99
N ILE A 275 -5.47 37.00 -10.82
CA ILE A 275 -5.18 37.20 -12.24
C ILE A 275 -4.90 38.66 -12.61
N ALA A 276 -4.91 39.58 -11.63
CA ALA A 276 -4.68 41.00 -11.86
C ALA A 276 -3.37 41.30 -12.63
N ASP A 277 -2.28 40.62 -12.23
CA ASP A 277 -0.96 40.81 -12.85
C ASP A 277 -0.81 40.10 -14.22
N TYR A 278 -1.80 39.28 -14.63
CA TYR A 278 -1.69 38.52 -15.87
C TYR A 278 -1.72 39.39 -17.12
N GLU A 279 -2.27 40.60 -17.04
CA GLU A 279 -2.26 41.58 -18.13
C GLU A 279 -0.85 41.89 -18.64
N ARG A 280 0.16 41.85 -17.78
CA ARG A 280 1.56 42.13 -18.09
C ARG A 280 2.35 40.90 -18.54
N ARG A 281 1.78 39.72 -18.46
CA ARG A 281 2.47 38.46 -18.80
C ARG A 281 2.68 38.32 -20.31
N ALA A 282 3.77 37.67 -20.70
CA ALA A 282 4.15 37.51 -22.10
C ALA A 282 3.05 36.80 -22.92
N PHE A 283 2.41 35.77 -22.38
CA PHE A 283 1.34 35.07 -23.10
C PHE A 283 0.14 36.00 -23.44
N VAL A 284 -0.23 36.92 -22.54
CA VAL A 284 -1.31 37.89 -22.79
C VAL A 284 -0.87 38.90 -23.83
N ARG A 285 0.38 39.39 -23.79
CA ARG A 285 0.91 40.29 -24.82
C ARG A 285 0.94 39.62 -26.19
N GLN A 286 1.31 38.35 -26.28
CA GLN A 286 1.25 37.57 -27.50
C GLN A 286 -0.17 37.48 -28.08
N LEU A 287 -1.21 37.22 -27.23
CA LEU A 287 -2.59 37.17 -27.66
C LEU A 287 -3.07 38.53 -28.18
N LYS A 288 -2.69 39.62 -27.52
CA LYS A 288 -3.00 40.99 -27.96
C LYS A 288 -2.30 41.33 -29.29
N ALA A 289 -1.06 40.93 -29.45
CA ALA A 289 -0.28 41.16 -30.69
C ALA A 289 -0.95 40.55 -31.93
N ILE A 290 -1.56 39.37 -31.77
CA ILE A 290 -2.31 38.74 -32.88
C ILE A 290 -3.80 39.17 -32.92
N GLY A 291 -4.22 40.12 -32.07
CA GLY A 291 -5.59 40.70 -32.10
C GLY A 291 -6.67 39.78 -31.56
N VAL A 292 -6.35 38.91 -30.58
CA VAL A 292 -7.36 38.11 -29.89
C VAL A 292 -8.27 38.99 -29.03
N GLY A 293 -9.58 38.78 -29.11
CA GLY A 293 -10.58 39.56 -28.38
C GLY A 293 -10.54 39.32 -26.85
N GLY A 294 -10.97 40.35 -26.08
CA GLY A 294 -10.87 40.38 -24.63
C GLY A 294 -11.43 39.17 -23.90
N ASN A 295 -12.64 38.70 -24.28
CA ASN A 295 -13.23 37.51 -23.66
C ASN A 295 -12.37 36.24 -23.82
N ARG A 296 -11.72 36.05 -24.98
CA ARG A 296 -10.81 34.93 -25.21
C ARG A 296 -9.55 35.06 -24.36
N ILE A 297 -9.07 36.28 -24.13
CA ILE A 297 -7.96 36.55 -23.21
C ILE A 297 -8.33 36.17 -21.78
N GLU A 298 -9.54 36.49 -21.32
CA GLU A 298 -10.00 36.09 -19.98
C GLU A 298 -10.08 34.54 -19.85
N TYR A 299 -10.54 33.84 -20.88
CA TYR A 299 -10.49 32.37 -20.90
C TYR A 299 -9.05 31.84 -20.87
N ALA A 300 -8.12 32.47 -21.59
CA ALA A 300 -6.71 32.11 -21.56
C ALA A 300 -6.07 32.29 -20.19
N LYS A 301 -6.38 33.40 -19.50
CA LYS A 301 -5.92 33.65 -18.12
C LYS A 301 -6.43 32.58 -17.17
N ARG A 302 -7.70 32.20 -17.28
CA ARG A 302 -8.31 31.13 -16.48
C ARG A 302 -7.66 29.78 -16.74
N ASP A 303 -7.46 29.41 -18.01
CA ASP A 303 -6.82 28.15 -18.37
C ASP A 303 -5.34 28.11 -17.91
N TYR A 304 -4.62 29.23 -18.02
CA TYR A 304 -3.28 29.39 -17.46
C TYR A 304 -3.29 29.13 -15.95
N TYR A 305 -4.16 29.82 -15.20
CA TYR A 305 -4.27 29.69 -13.74
C TYR A 305 -4.54 28.25 -13.33
N ARG A 306 -5.52 27.61 -13.95
CA ARG A 306 -5.92 26.23 -13.66
C ARG A 306 -4.76 25.24 -13.92
N ALA A 307 -4.10 25.35 -15.05
CA ALA A 307 -2.97 24.46 -15.38
C ALA A 307 -1.78 24.70 -14.46
N PHE A 308 -1.45 25.96 -14.18
CA PHE A 308 -0.35 26.31 -13.30
C PHE A 308 -0.59 25.82 -11.87
N THR A 309 -1.77 26.05 -11.34
CA THR A 309 -2.14 25.61 -9.97
C THR A 309 -2.18 24.08 -9.88
N GLN A 310 -2.76 23.42 -10.89
CA GLN A 310 -2.82 21.96 -10.94
C GLN A 310 -1.42 21.33 -10.99
N ARG A 311 -0.58 21.79 -11.91
CA ARG A 311 0.80 21.27 -12.05
C ARG A 311 1.63 21.54 -10.82
N SER A 312 1.52 22.73 -10.22
CA SER A 312 2.19 23.12 -8.98
C SER A 312 1.74 22.26 -7.80
N LYS A 313 0.43 21.92 -7.71
CA LYS A 313 -0.10 21.01 -6.71
C LYS A 313 0.53 19.62 -6.85
N TRP A 314 0.54 19.06 -8.05
CA TRP A 314 1.13 17.73 -8.29
C TRP A 314 2.61 17.65 -7.92
N VAL A 315 3.39 18.69 -8.24
CA VAL A 315 4.81 18.77 -7.86
C VAL A 315 4.96 18.85 -6.34
N ARG A 316 4.24 19.74 -5.68
CA ARG A 316 4.31 19.95 -4.24
C ARG A 316 3.89 18.70 -3.45
N GLU A 317 2.91 17.95 -3.96
CA GLU A 317 2.40 16.73 -3.35
C GLU A 317 3.19 15.47 -3.78
N HIS A 318 4.27 15.63 -4.56
CA HIS A 318 5.10 14.53 -5.06
C HIS A 318 4.33 13.47 -5.86
N LEU A 319 3.29 13.88 -6.59
CA LEU A 319 2.45 13.00 -7.40
C LEU A 319 3.00 12.77 -8.82
N VAL A 320 3.98 13.56 -9.24
CA VAL A 320 4.66 13.45 -10.54
C VAL A 320 6.12 13.05 -10.36
N PHE A 321 6.67 12.34 -11.33
CA PHE A 321 8.08 11.96 -11.33
C PHE A 321 8.96 13.13 -11.76
N ASP A 322 10.24 13.07 -11.38
CA ASP A 322 11.24 14.03 -11.83
C ASP A 322 11.30 14.07 -13.37
N GLY A 323 11.22 15.28 -13.91
CA GLY A 323 11.23 15.52 -15.34
C GLY A 323 9.95 15.14 -16.10
N GLU A 324 8.90 14.66 -15.45
CA GLU A 324 7.67 14.25 -16.13
C GLU A 324 6.92 15.44 -16.75
N ILE A 325 6.83 16.56 -16.03
CA ILE A 325 6.26 17.79 -16.54
C ILE A 325 7.10 18.32 -17.72
N ALA A 326 8.42 18.29 -17.61
CA ALA A 326 9.30 18.72 -18.68
C ALA A 326 9.14 17.87 -19.97
N ARG A 327 8.97 16.56 -19.84
CA ARG A 327 8.66 15.69 -20.99
C ARG A 327 7.32 16.03 -21.64
N TYR A 328 6.31 16.31 -20.83
CA TYR A 328 5.02 16.76 -21.36
C TYR A 328 5.14 18.08 -22.13
N GLU A 329 5.89 19.03 -21.59
CA GLU A 329 6.18 20.31 -22.26
C GLU A 329 6.92 20.10 -23.59
N MET A 330 7.88 19.19 -23.64
CA MET A 330 8.56 18.83 -24.90
C MET A 330 7.58 18.30 -25.93
N THR A 331 6.68 17.39 -25.53
CA THR A 331 5.61 16.91 -26.43
C THR A 331 4.76 18.05 -26.99
N LEU A 332 4.37 19.01 -26.15
CA LEU A 332 3.59 20.17 -26.58
C LEU A 332 4.38 21.04 -27.57
N ILE A 333 5.67 21.25 -27.33
CA ILE A 333 6.54 22.02 -28.21
C ILE A 333 6.73 21.30 -29.55
N GLU A 334 7.00 20.00 -29.54
CA GLU A 334 7.17 19.18 -30.75
C GLU A 334 5.92 19.19 -31.63
N GLU A 335 4.74 19.21 -31.03
CA GLU A 335 3.47 19.30 -31.75
C GLU A 335 3.17 20.71 -32.29
N TRP A 336 3.62 21.74 -31.58
CA TRP A 336 3.49 23.14 -32.01
C TRP A 336 4.49 23.49 -33.15
N GLN A 337 5.71 23.03 -33.09
CA GLN A 337 6.80 23.43 -34.02
C GLN A 337 6.45 23.29 -35.51
N PRO A 338 5.92 22.14 -36.00
CA PRO A 338 5.58 22.02 -37.41
C PRO A 338 4.49 23.01 -37.85
N ARG A 339 3.54 23.30 -36.98
CA ARG A 339 2.44 24.25 -37.26
C ARG A 339 2.93 25.69 -37.27
N PHE A 340 3.84 26.00 -36.35
CA PHE A 340 4.50 27.30 -36.35
C PHE A 340 5.36 27.50 -37.61
N GLN A 341 6.10 26.49 -38.02
CA GLN A 341 6.87 26.55 -39.27
C GLN A 341 5.95 26.69 -40.49
N GLN A 342 4.84 25.96 -40.54
CA GLN A 342 3.85 26.11 -41.60
C GLN A 342 3.25 27.53 -41.64
N MET A 343 3.05 28.16 -40.50
CA MET A 343 2.65 29.56 -40.43
C MET A 343 3.72 30.47 -41.01
N ARG A 344 5.00 30.28 -40.68
CA ARG A 344 6.12 31.06 -41.22
C ARG A 344 6.27 30.86 -42.72
N ASP A 345 6.12 29.65 -43.23
CA ASP A 345 6.19 29.34 -44.66
C ASP A 345 5.10 30.06 -45.47
N LYS A 346 3.86 30.17 -44.90
CA LYS A 346 2.77 30.94 -45.50
C LYS A 346 3.07 32.44 -45.58
N ILE A 347 3.82 32.98 -44.64
CA ILE A 347 4.23 34.38 -44.58
C ILE A 347 5.27 34.67 -45.70
N GLY A 348 6.18 33.74 -45.93
CA GLY A 348 7.26 33.85 -46.95
C GLY A 348 8.28 34.95 -46.67
N ASP A 349 9.31 35.02 -47.49
CA ASP A 349 10.40 36.01 -47.33
C ASP A 349 10.00 37.46 -47.68
N GLY A 350 8.87 37.64 -48.34
CA GLY A 350 8.36 38.97 -48.75
C GLY A 350 7.61 39.73 -47.65
N GLY A 351 7.38 39.10 -46.49
CA GLY A 351 6.57 39.63 -45.40
C GLY A 351 5.08 39.70 -45.72
N MET A 352 4.29 39.93 -44.72
CA MET A 352 2.83 40.14 -44.82
C MET A 352 2.45 41.52 -44.27
N THR A 353 1.22 41.93 -44.51
CA THR A 353 0.63 43.06 -43.79
C THR A 353 0.43 42.69 -42.31
N ASP A 354 0.37 43.68 -41.45
CA ASP A 354 0.08 43.45 -40.01
C ASP A 354 -1.21 42.60 -39.81
N LEU A 355 -2.23 42.84 -40.66
CA LEU A 355 -3.45 42.03 -40.66
C LEU A 355 -3.17 40.56 -41.02
N GLY A 356 -2.27 40.30 -41.97
CA GLY A 356 -1.89 38.95 -42.38
C GLY A 356 -1.16 38.20 -41.25
N TYR A 357 -0.24 38.85 -40.58
CA TYR A 357 0.44 38.29 -39.38
C TYR A 357 -0.56 37.91 -38.28
N ARG A 358 -1.52 38.82 -38.00
CA ARG A 358 -2.57 38.58 -37.01
C ARG A 358 -3.46 37.38 -37.38
N GLN A 359 -3.88 37.28 -38.63
CA GLN A 359 -4.69 36.18 -39.12
C GLN A 359 -3.97 34.85 -39.02
N ALA A 360 -2.73 34.76 -39.44
CA ALA A 360 -1.90 33.57 -39.38
C ALA A 360 -1.67 33.12 -37.90
N GLY A 361 -1.42 34.09 -37.03
CA GLY A 361 -1.28 33.83 -35.59
C GLY A 361 -2.57 33.36 -34.93
N GLN A 362 -3.71 33.95 -35.34
CA GLN A 362 -5.02 33.52 -34.85
C GLN A 362 -5.39 32.10 -35.30
N GLU A 363 -5.03 31.70 -36.51
CA GLU A 363 -5.21 30.33 -37.01
C GLU A 363 -4.45 29.32 -36.12
N LEU A 364 -3.17 29.59 -35.86
CA LEU A 364 -2.33 28.76 -35.01
C LEU A 364 -2.89 28.69 -33.56
N TYR A 365 -3.27 29.83 -33.01
CA TYR A 365 -3.86 29.87 -31.65
C TYR A 365 -5.22 29.17 -31.58
N SER A 366 -6.05 29.28 -32.60
CA SER A 366 -7.36 28.62 -32.68
C SER A 366 -7.22 27.09 -32.66
N TRP A 367 -6.15 26.55 -33.31
CA TRP A 367 -5.83 25.13 -33.17
C TRP A 367 -5.56 24.75 -31.70
N VAL A 368 -4.81 25.55 -30.94
CA VAL A 368 -4.55 25.27 -29.51
C VAL A 368 -5.84 25.25 -28.72
N GLU A 369 -6.74 26.24 -28.95
CA GLU A 369 -8.00 26.32 -28.21
C GLU A 369 -8.97 25.18 -28.55
N ALA A 370 -9.09 24.83 -29.83
CA ALA A 370 -10.11 23.90 -30.32
C ALA A 370 -9.65 22.46 -30.40
N ASP A 371 -8.43 22.20 -30.92
CA ASP A 371 -8.03 20.89 -31.38
C ASP A 371 -6.88 20.26 -30.54
N ALA A 372 -6.01 21.06 -29.94
CA ALA A 372 -4.89 20.55 -29.16
C ALA A 372 -5.39 19.82 -27.90
N ARG A 373 -5.21 18.51 -27.88
CA ARG A 373 -5.61 17.63 -26.77
C ARG A 373 -4.52 16.58 -26.57
N PHE A 374 -3.57 16.90 -25.71
CA PHE A 374 -2.45 16.03 -25.38
C PHE A 374 -2.62 15.56 -23.93
N PRO A 375 -2.76 14.24 -23.70
CA PRO A 375 -2.97 13.73 -22.36
C PRO A 375 -1.71 13.85 -21.50
N PHE A 376 -1.89 14.23 -20.26
CA PHE A 376 -0.88 14.04 -19.23
C PHE A 376 -1.26 12.81 -18.42
N ARG A 377 -0.57 11.69 -18.62
CA ARG A 377 -1.01 10.34 -18.22
C ARG A 377 -2.42 10.04 -18.76
N THR A 378 -3.40 9.85 -17.86
CA THR A 378 -4.80 9.60 -18.21
C THR A 378 -5.66 10.87 -18.26
N ILE A 379 -5.09 12.04 -17.94
CA ILE A 379 -5.82 13.30 -17.84
C ILE A 379 -5.86 13.97 -19.23
N THR A 380 -7.08 14.14 -19.73
CA THR A 380 -7.34 14.72 -21.07
C THR A 380 -8.08 16.07 -21.01
N HIS A 381 -8.21 16.66 -19.82
CA HIS A 381 -8.93 17.91 -19.63
C HIS A 381 -8.33 19.05 -20.44
N ARG A 382 -9.20 19.77 -21.19
CA ARG A 382 -8.83 20.86 -22.08
C ARG A 382 -7.93 21.91 -21.40
N PHE A 383 -8.30 22.34 -20.20
CA PHE A 383 -7.60 23.40 -19.47
C PHE A 383 -6.12 23.06 -19.26
N LEU A 384 -5.79 21.77 -19.08
CA LEU A 384 -4.42 21.32 -18.82
C LEU A 384 -3.54 21.53 -20.05
N THR A 385 -4.00 21.11 -21.25
CA THR A 385 -3.26 21.28 -22.50
C THR A 385 -3.18 22.77 -22.87
N VAL A 386 -4.30 23.46 -22.96
CA VAL A 386 -4.36 24.87 -23.37
C VAL A 386 -3.61 25.76 -22.38
N GLY A 387 -3.83 25.57 -21.08
CA GLY A 387 -3.14 26.34 -20.05
C GLY A 387 -1.63 26.06 -20.03
N SER A 388 -1.20 24.82 -20.32
CA SER A 388 0.23 24.51 -20.46
C SER A 388 0.86 25.21 -21.67
N TYR A 389 0.14 25.35 -22.78
CA TYR A 389 0.60 26.19 -23.90
C TYR A 389 0.72 27.66 -23.49
N HIS A 390 -0.18 28.18 -22.65
CA HIS A 390 -0.03 29.54 -22.13
C HIS A 390 1.15 29.68 -21.17
N ILE A 391 1.47 28.64 -20.38
CA ILE A 391 2.68 28.62 -19.55
C ILE A 391 3.92 28.69 -20.44
N LEU A 392 4.00 27.86 -21.48
CA LEU A 392 5.11 27.85 -22.43
C LEU A 392 5.22 29.17 -23.22
N ALA A 393 4.06 29.78 -23.59
CA ALA A 393 4.02 31.08 -24.23
C ALA A 393 4.49 32.21 -23.29
N ASN A 394 4.22 32.10 -22.00
CA ASN A 394 4.73 33.04 -21.02
C ASN A 394 6.24 32.95 -20.82
N GLU A 395 6.80 31.76 -21.02
CA GLU A 395 8.23 31.49 -21.01
C GLU A 395 8.92 31.75 -22.36
N LEU A 396 8.19 32.23 -23.37
CA LEU A 396 8.66 32.44 -24.74
C LEU A 396 9.22 31.16 -25.40
N ARG A 397 8.78 29.99 -24.97
CA ARG A 397 9.15 28.68 -25.56
C ARG A 397 8.24 28.28 -26.71
N VAL A 398 7.05 28.87 -26.79
CA VAL A 398 6.12 28.82 -27.93
C VAL A 398 5.54 30.21 -28.15
N GLY A 399 5.02 30.44 -29.36
CA GLY A 399 4.43 31.73 -29.67
C GLY A 399 3.39 31.66 -30.79
N TRP A 400 2.63 32.77 -30.90
CA TRP A 400 1.52 32.92 -31.86
C TRP A 400 1.83 33.93 -32.96
N HIS A 401 2.90 34.70 -32.80
CA HIS A 401 3.38 35.67 -33.80
C HIS A 401 4.75 35.24 -34.34
N PRO A 402 5.10 35.45 -35.63
CA PRO A 402 6.41 35.06 -36.16
C PRO A 402 7.58 35.57 -35.31
N ASP A 403 7.46 36.78 -34.79
CA ASP A 403 8.49 37.46 -33.99
C ASP A 403 8.16 37.51 -32.49
N TYR A 404 7.49 36.48 -31.97
CA TYR A 404 6.98 36.46 -30.59
C TYR A 404 8.08 36.65 -29.53
N GLU A 405 9.30 36.17 -29.81
CA GLU A 405 10.44 36.28 -28.89
C GLU A 405 10.85 37.76 -28.68
N THR A 406 10.86 38.55 -29.75
CA THR A 406 11.26 39.95 -29.69
C THR A 406 10.09 40.88 -29.39
N ALA A 407 8.96 40.66 -30.04
CA ALA A 407 7.77 41.52 -29.87
C ALA A 407 7.10 41.43 -28.49
N CYS A 408 7.34 40.34 -27.74
CA CYS A 408 6.73 40.08 -26.44
C CYS A 408 7.74 39.90 -25.30
N ALA A 409 9.03 40.09 -25.54
CA ALA A 409 10.02 40.22 -24.49
C ALA A 409 9.64 41.40 -23.56
N THR A 410 9.91 41.30 -22.30
CA THR A 410 9.70 42.37 -21.33
C THR A 410 10.57 43.57 -21.74
N GLU A 411 9.99 44.74 -21.88
CA GLU A 411 10.79 45.94 -21.74
C GLU A 411 11.32 45.94 -20.32
N GLU A 412 12.62 45.77 -20.15
CA GLU A 412 13.28 46.01 -18.85
C GLU A 412 13.01 47.47 -18.46
N VAL A 413 12.25 47.68 -17.38
CA VAL A 413 12.08 48.96 -16.72
C VAL A 413 13.13 49.11 -15.65
#